data_63c05df660149bb2e24fdb726d84a797
#
_entry.id   63c05df660149bb2e24fdb726d84a797
#
_cell.length_a   1.000
_cell.length_b   1.000
_cell.length_c   1.000
_cell.angle_alpha   90.00
_cell.angle_beta   90.00
_cell.angle_gamma   90.00
#
_symmetry.space_group_name_H-M   'P 1'
#
loop_
_entity.id
_entity.type
_entity.pdbx_description
1 polymer ?
#
loop_
_entity_poly.entity_id
_entity_poly.type
_entity_poly.pdbx_seq_one_letter_code
_entity_poly.pdbx_strand_id
1 'polypeptide(L)'
;MPAPASKAAWRLLAACAIANSVCQLSPATAQSVASRTDAPPSAQSAERQDSFYCEERRLGYWFYCERPKTPEQNSPSPAPTASATSQLDAITATLRELKAKAILEPTPANVTAYIRFQRAQLDRASLFSDVWQRAIWQDPELDYTLQRPVSTLGKRQWQDSRSAERNAAMAQLSERYGLFYFFAQSCGACEVMSPIVQSVASTWHIAVRAISTDGGPSRHFPNYTVETNQRSRMGLEPKITPAVVLWDAQTGRPIPIGYGVMSADELQDRIYLLTSKEAGRDY
;
A
#
# COMPACT_ATOMS: atom_id res chain seq x y z
N MET A 1 0.13 -60.92 24.04
CA MET A 1 0.97 -60.99 25.23
C MET A 1 1.84 -59.75 25.27
N PRO A 2 2.11 -59.14 26.43
CA PRO A 2 1.16 -58.24 27.13
C PRO A 2 1.66 -56.78 27.18
N ALA A 3 0.76 -55.86 27.44
CA ALA A 3 1.06 -54.60 28.09
C ALA A 3 1.52 -54.81 29.55
N PRO A 4 2.04 -53.87 30.35
CA PRO A 4 1.23 -52.74 30.80
C PRO A 4 2.00 -51.40 31.02
N ALA A 5 1.30 -50.27 30.96
CA ALA A 5 0.95 -49.32 31.98
C ALA A 5 2.04 -48.83 32.99
N SER A 6 2.20 -47.55 33.12
CA SER A 6 2.12 -46.90 34.45
C SER A 6 1.88 -45.39 34.38
N LYS A 7 0.88 -44.97 35.12
CA LYS A 7 0.48 -43.62 35.50
C LYS A 7 1.49 -43.06 36.52
N ALA A 8 1.83 -41.82 36.44
CA ALA A 8 2.21 -41.04 37.61
C ALA A 8 1.76 -39.61 37.45
N ALA A 9 0.71 -39.30 38.18
CA ALA A 9 0.25 -37.96 38.48
C ALA A 9 1.21 -37.33 39.50
N TRP A 10 1.60 -36.09 39.24
CA TRP A 10 2.16 -35.24 40.30
C TRP A 10 1.37 -33.92 40.31
N ARG A 11 0.50 -33.89 41.31
CA ARG A 11 -0.07 -32.66 41.87
C ARG A 11 0.97 -32.08 42.83
N LEU A 12 1.38 -30.84 42.62
CA LEU A 12 1.98 -30.02 43.63
C LEU A 12 1.22 -28.70 43.70
N LEU A 13 0.41 -28.62 44.74
CA LEU A 13 -0.18 -27.41 45.32
C LEU A 13 0.97 -26.58 45.93
N ALA A 14 1.15 -25.38 45.46
CA ALA A 14 1.88 -24.34 46.18
C ALA A 14 0.90 -23.18 46.43
N ALA A 15 0.41 -23.16 47.67
CA ALA A 15 -0.29 -22.02 48.23
C ALA A 15 0.75 -20.89 48.48
N CYS A 16 0.54 -19.74 47.83
CA CYS A 16 1.27 -18.52 48.15
C CYS A 16 0.32 -17.57 48.86
N ALA A 17 0.67 -17.32 50.13
CA ALA A 17 -0.03 -16.45 51.07
C ALA A 17 -0.04 -15.01 50.58
N ILE A 18 -1.24 -14.42 50.60
CA ILE A 18 -1.46 -13.00 50.35
C ILE A 18 -1.06 -12.26 51.65
N ALA A 19 0.06 -11.58 51.65
CA ALA A 19 0.40 -10.63 52.67
C ALA A 19 -0.27 -9.29 52.38
N ASN A 20 -1.32 -8.98 53.14
CA ASN A 20 -1.96 -7.69 53.22
C ASN A 20 -0.98 -6.66 53.84
N SER A 21 -0.35 -5.85 53.00
CA SER A 21 0.38 -4.66 53.46
C SER A 21 -0.59 -3.47 53.45
N VAL A 22 -1.16 -3.23 54.62
CA VAL A 22 -1.94 -2.01 54.88
C VAL A 22 -0.97 -0.84 54.91
N CYS A 23 -0.95 -0.05 53.88
CA CYS A 23 -0.22 1.22 53.83
C CYS A 23 -1.05 2.27 54.60
N GLN A 24 -0.63 2.58 55.80
CA GLN A 24 -1.19 3.64 56.63
C GLN A 24 -0.93 5.00 55.97
N LEU A 25 -1.98 5.66 55.55
CA LEU A 25 -1.96 7.08 55.13
C LEU A 25 -1.81 7.95 56.38
N SER A 26 -0.65 8.52 56.58
CA SER A 26 -0.47 9.64 57.51
C SER A 26 -1.06 10.92 56.92
N PRO A 27 -1.81 11.71 57.67
CA PRO A 27 -2.31 12.99 57.17
C PRO A 27 -1.15 14.00 57.08
N ALA A 28 -0.78 14.37 55.87
CA ALA A 28 0.12 15.48 55.65
C ALA A 28 -0.64 16.78 56.01
N THR A 29 -0.14 17.46 57.03
CA THR A 29 -0.56 18.82 57.39
C THR A 29 -0.37 19.75 56.21
N ALA A 30 -1.47 20.31 55.70
CA ALA A 30 -1.44 21.36 54.69
C ALA A 30 -0.82 22.62 55.32
N GLN A 31 0.46 22.84 54.99
CA GLN A 31 1.05 24.15 55.14
C GLN A 31 0.55 25.03 54.02
N SER A 32 -0.18 26.06 54.36
CA SER A 32 -0.59 27.11 53.46
C SER A 32 0.63 27.81 52.89
N VAL A 33 1.03 27.43 51.69
CA VAL A 33 2.01 28.20 50.92
C VAL A 33 1.25 29.45 50.44
N ALA A 34 1.67 30.58 50.99
CA ALA A 34 1.21 31.90 50.53
C ALA A 34 1.34 31.96 49.00
N SER A 35 0.25 32.23 48.35
CA SER A 35 0.21 32.53 46.92
C SER A 35 1.10 33.74 46.65
N ARG A 36 2.33 33.49 46.26
CA ARG A 36 3.10 34.49 45.48
C ARG A 36 2.44 34.53 44.13
N THR A 37 1.71 35.57 43.91
CA THR A 37 1.34 36.03 42.55
C THR A 37 2.65 36.42 41.86
N ASP A 38 3.31 35.45 41.25
CA ASP A 38 4.35 35.76 40.27
C ASP A 38 3.64 36.48 39.11
N ALA A 39 3.83 37.80 39.07
CA ALA A 39 3.50 38.55 37.88
C ALA A 39 4.24 37.92 36.69
N PRO A 40 3.62 37.82 35.52
CA PRO A 40 4.31 37.27 34.36
C PRO A 40 5.59 38.11 34.14
N PRO A 41 6.73 37.46 33.79
CA PRO A 41 7.98 38.17 33.56
C PRO A 41 7.72 39.29 32.55
N SER A 42 8.18 40.52 32.88
CA SER A 42 7.99 41.67 32.01
C SER A 42 8.54 41.32 30.60
N ALA A 43 7.90 41.82 29.54
CA ALA A 43 8.29 41.56 28.16
C ALA A 43 9.81 41.79 27.92
N GLN A 44 10.41 42.73 28.66
CA GLN A 44 11.85 42.97 28.63
C GLN A 44 12.73 41.85 29.17
N SER A 45 12.23 40.99 30.08
CA SER A 45 12.96 39.82 30.59
C SER A 45 12.87 38.65 29.59
N ALA A 46 11.77 38.51 28.89
CA ALA A 46 11.61 37.53 27.82
C ALA A 46 12.48 37.88 26.61
N GLU A 47 12.48 39.14 26.18
CA GLU A 47 13.36 39.62 25.10
C GLU A 47 14.84 39.40 25.42
N ARG A 48 15.27 39.61 26.67
CA ARG A 48 16.67 39.43 27.09
C ARG A 48 17.08 37.97 27.16
N GLN A 49 16.15 37.05 27.48
CA GLN A 49 16.39 35.61 27.44
C GLN A 49 16.47 35.09 25.99
N ASP A 50 15.65 35.61 25.12
CA ASP A 50 15.63 35.24 23.70
C ASP A 50 16.91 35.72 22.98
N SER A 51 17.44 36.92 23.29
CA SER A 51 18.68 37.41 22.70
C SER A 51 19.89 36.53 23.08
N PHE A 52 19.96 36.06 24.33
CA PHE A 52 21.05 35.20 24.79
C PHE A 52 21.09 33.88 24.02
N TYR A 53 19.94 33.23 23.84
CA TYR A 53 19.87 31.94 23.13
C TYR A 53 19.98 32.10 21.62
N CYS A 54 19.45 33.17 21.07
CA CYS A 54 19.38 33.36 19.64
C CYS A 54 20.64 34.04 19.06
N GLU A 55 21.23 35.01 19.76
CA GLU A 55 22.39 35.78 19.27
C GLU A 55 23.71 35.20 19.78
N GLU A 56 23.83 34.92 21.08
CA GLU A 56 25.09 34.47 21.65
C GLU A 56 25.33 32.97 21.43
N ARG A 57 24.35 32.14 21.61
CA ARG A 57 24.48 30.69 21.44
C ARG A 57 24.18 30.17 20.05
N ARG A 58 23.57 30.94 19.19
CA ARG A 58 23.21 30.57 17.79
C ARG A 58 22.48 29.22 17.69
N LEU A 59 21.55 28.93 18.60
CA LEU A 59 20.86 27.64 18.68
C LEU A 59 19.84 27.39 17.57
N GLY A 60 19.60 28.38 16.70
CA GLY A 60 18.80 28.23 15.49
C GLY A 60 17.29 28.16 15.74
N TYR A 61 16.58 27.90 14.67
CA TYR A 61 15.11 27.95 14.57
C TYR A 61 14.37 27.04 15.57
N TRP A 62 14.93 25.90 15.96
CA TRP A 62 14.33 24.97 16.93
C TRP A 62 14.10 25.57 18.32
N PHE A 63 14.74 26.69 18.65
CA PHE A 63 14.59 27.39 19.91
C PHE A 63 13.76 28.67 19.77
N TYR A 64 12.84 28.71 18.77
CA TYR A 64 11.96 29.86 18.49
C TYR A 64 12.72 31.17 18.18
N CYS A 65 13.97 31.09 17.76
CA CYS A 65 14.71 32.23 17.34
C CYS A 65 14.18 32.75 15.99
N GLU A 66 13.67 33.97 15.94
CA GLU A 66 13.28 34.58 14.67
C GLU A 66 14.50 34.69 13.75
N ARG A 67 14.34 34.32 12.48
CA ARG A 67 15.39 34.62 11.49
C ARG A 67 15.63 36.12 11.49
N PRO A 68 16.91 36.59 11.54
CA PRO A 68 17.19 37.97 11.29
C PRO A 68 16.49 38.37 10.00
N LYS A 69 15.58 39.35 10.05
CA LYS A 69 15.02 39.95 8.83
C LYS A 69 16.19 40.53 8.06
N THR A 70 16.58 39.85 7.00
CA THR A 70 17.55 40.38 6.06
C THR A 70 17.01 41.76 5.64
N PRO A 71 17.78 42.86 5.75
CA PRO A 71 17.31 44.15 5.26
C PRO A 71 16.82 43.92 3.83
N GLU A 72 15.61 44.34 3.52
CA GLU A 72 15.15 44.40 2.13
C GLU A 72 16.12 45.26 1.38
N GLN A 73 17.15 44.65 0.83
CA GLN A 73 17.94 45.29 -0.20
C GLN A 73 16.96 45.51 -1.34
N ASN A 74 16.71 46.77 -1.67
CA ASN A 74 16.13 47.17 -2.94
C ASN A 74 17.07 46.67 -4.05
N SER A 75 17.02 45.35 -4.27
CA SER A 75 17.68 44.72 -5.40
C SER A 75 16.94 45.21 -6.65
N PRO A 76 17.66 45.71 -7.66
CA PRO A 76 17.04 46.04 -8.93
C PRO A 76 16.24 44.83 -9.41
N SER A 77 15.03 45.09 -9.93
CA SER A 77 14.14 44.06 -10.47
C SER A 77 14.97 43.07 -11.30
N PRO A 78 15.01 41.79 -10.95
CA PRO A 78 15.85 40.86 -11.67
C PRO A 78 15.45 40.86 -13.15
N ALA A 79 16.44 40.96 -14.02
CA ALA A 79 16.26 40.72 -15.45
C ALA A 79 15.45 39.42 -15.66
N PRO A 80 14.60 39.31 -16.70
CA PRO A 80 13.73 38.16 -16.89
C PRO A 80 14.57 36.89 -16.86
N THR A 81 14.48 36.17 -15.76
CA THR A 81 15.21 34.95 -15.54
C THR A 81 14.68 33.92 -16.57
N ALA A 82 15.58 33.31 -17.35
CA ALA A 82 15.20 32.24 -18.28
C ALA A 82 14.30 31.24 -17.57
N SER A 83 13.26 30.75 -18.25
CA SER A 83 12.34 29.78 -17.65
C SER A 83 13.09 28.54 -17.14
N ALA A 84 12.57 27.88 -16.12
CA ALA A 84 13.19 26.64 -15.59
C ALA A 84 13.38 25.59 -16.69
N THR A 85 12.44 25.51 -17.63
CA THR A 85 12.52 24.63 -18.79
C THR A 85 13.70 24.97 -19.68
N SER A 86 13.86 26.27 -20.05
CA SER A 86 14.98 26.69 -20.89
C SER A 86 16.34 26.50 -20.20
N GLN A 87 16.39 26.60 -18.87
CA GLN A 87 17.61 26.28 -18.11
C GLN A 87 17.94 24.78 -18.19
N LEU A 88 16.95 23.89 -18.08
CA LEU A 88 17.14 22.46 -18.23
C LEU A 88 17.57 22.09 -19.66
N ASP A 89 17.00 22.72 -20.66
CA ASP A 89 17.38 22.53 -22.07
C ASP A 89 18.84 22.95 -22.31
N ALA A 90 19.25 24.06 -21.76
CA ALA A 90 20.64 24.55 -21.85
C ALA A 90 21.62 23.58 -21.14
N ILE A 91 21.26 23.05 -19.98
CA ILE A 91 22.04 22.02 -19.27
C ILE A 91 22.16 20.74 -20.13
N THR A 92 21.06 20.31 -20.71
CA THR A 92 21.01 19.11 -21.57
C THR A 92 21.88 19.30 -22.81
N ALA A 93 21.81 20.45 -23.48
CA ALA A 93 22.62 20.79 -24.63
C ALA A 93 24.11 20.80 -24.26
N THR A 94 24.47 21.45 -23.15
CA THR A 94 25.86 21.51 -22.67
C THR A 94 26.42 20.14 -22.32
N LEU A 95 25.64 19.30 -21.63
CA LEU A 95 26.04 17.92 -21.29
C LEU A 95 26.30 17.10 -22.55
N ARG A 96 25.42 17.23 -23.54
CA ARG A 96 25.54 16.52 -24.82
C ARG A 96 26.78 16.97 -25.59
N GLU A 97 27.05 18.27 -25.64
CA GLU A 97 28.22 18.83 -26.32
C GLU A 97 29.54 18.40 -25.65
N LEU A 98 29.64 18.52 -24.33
CA LEU A 98 30.81 18.08 -23.58
C LEU A 98 31.08 16.57 -23.75
N LYS A 99 30.00 15.76 -23.76
CA LYS A 99 30.10 14.32 -24.01
C LYS A 99 30.61 14.03 -25.41
N ALA A 100 30.07 14.69 -26.43
CA ALA A 100 30.47 14.52 -27.81
C ALA A 100 31.96 14.89 -28.00
N LYS A 101 32.37 16.03 -27.46
CA LYS A 101 33.75 16.49 -27.49
C LYS A 101 34.73 15.50 -26.79
N ALA A 102 34.34 14.98 -25.63
CA ALA A 102 35.14 14.02 -24.89
C ALA A 102 35.31 12.68 -25.67
N ILE A 103 34.30 12.28 -26.47
CA ILE A 103 34.34 11.06 -27.29
C ILE A 103 35.19 11.27 -28.56
N LEU A 104 34.99 12.41 -29.23
CA LEU A 104 35.67 12.68 -30.49
C LEU A 104 37.16 13.03 -30.28
N GLU A 105 37.44 13.77 -29.20
CA GLU A 105 38.79 14.18 -28.81
C GLU A 105 39.06 13.78 -27.35
N PRO A 106 39.46 12.55 -27.05
CA PRO A 106 39.57 12.02 -25.70
C PRO A 106 40.85 12.52 -24.98
N THR A 107 41.01 13.82 -24.89
CA THR A 107 42.04 14.44 -24.07
C THR A 107 41.66 14.44 -22.60
N PRO A 108 42.63 14.39 -21.66
CA PRO A 108 42.35 14.52 -20.24
C PRO A 108 41.50 15.74 -19.87
N ALA A 109 41.73 16.86 -20.56
CA ALA A 109 40.97 18.12 -20.34
C ALA A 109 39.51 17.95 -20.75
N ASN A 110 39.22 17.43 -21.93
CA ASN A 110 37.85 17.24 -22.42
C ASN A 110 37.06 16.23 -21.57
N VAL A 111 37.68 15.10 -21.23
CA VAL A 111 37.09 14.07 -20.38
C VAL A 111 36.81 14.63 -18.99
N THR A 112 37.74 15.36 -18.40
CA THR A 112 37.55 15.99 -17.07
C THR A 112 36.45 17.04 -17.08
N ALA A 113 36.37 17.87 -18.14
CA ALA A 113 35.29 18.85 -18.26
C ALA A 113 33.90 18.20 -18.30
N TYR A 114 33.77 17.13 -19.11
CA TYR A 114 32.53 16.35 -19.16
C TYR A 114 32.18 15.76 -17.80
N ILE A 115 33.14 15.07 -17.14
CA ILE A 115 32.90 14.41 -15.85
C ILE A 115 32.49 15.44 -14.77
N ARG A 116 33.17 16.57 -14.68
CA ARG A 116 32.83 17.63 -13.70
C ARG A 116 31.44 18.18 -13.93
N PHE A 117 31.07 18.45 -15.16
CA PHE A 117 29.75 18.96 -15.48
C PHE A 117 28.65 17.91 -15.17
N GLN A 118 28.89 16.66 -15.56
CA GLN A 118 27.98 15.55 -15.24
C GLN A 118 27.80 15.37 -13.73
N ARG A 119 28.90 15.43 -12.95
CA ARG A 119 28.86 15.29 -11.51
C ARG A 119 27.96 16.36 -10.86
N ALA A 120 28.08 17.62 -11.30
CA ALA A 120 27.22 18.68 -10.80
C ALA A 120 25.73 18.43 -11.07
N GLN A 121 25.38 17.75 -12.18
CA GLN A 121 23.99 17.38 -12.44
C GLN A 121 23.53 16.21 -11.56
N LEU A 122 24.40 15.24 -11.29
CA LEU A 122 24.10 14.13 -10.37
C LEU A 122 23.89 14.63 -8.94
N ASP A 123 24.68 15.60 -8.50
CA ASP A 123 24.50 16.22 -7.17
C ASP A 123 23.16 16.94 -7.06
N ARG A 124 22.72 17.64 -8.12
CA ARG A 124 21.37 18.24 -8.19
C ARG A 124 20.26 17.18 -8.15
N ALA A 125 20.43 16.10 -8.90
CA ALA A 125 19.46 14.99 -8.91
C ALA A 125 19.35 14.31 -7.53
N SER A 126 20.47 14.17 -6.83
CA SER A 126 20.50 13.62 -5.47
C SER A 126 19.76 14.52 -4.49
N LEU A 127 19.99 15.85 -4.57
CA LEU A 127 19.25 16.81 -3.76
C LEU A 127 17.75 16.77 -4.05
N PHE A 128 17.37 16.72 -5.33
CA PHE A 128 15.97 16.63 -5.73
C PHE A 128 15.33 15.36 -5.15
N SER A 129 16.01 14.22 -5.25
CA SER A 129 15.52 12.94 -4.71
C SER A 129 15.30 12.98 -3.20
N ASP A 130 16.23 13.58 -2.45
CA ASP A 130 16.11 13.74 -1.00
C ASP A 130 14.94 14.66 -0.63
N VAL A 131 14.81 15.80 -1.28
CA VAL A 131 13.70 16.74 -1.06
C VAL A 131 12.37 16.13 -1.44
N TRP A 132 12.30 15.40 -2.56
CA TRP A 132 11.12 14.65 -2.99
C TRP A 132 10.66 13.65 -1.92
N GLN A 133 11.60 12.86 -1.41
CA GLN A 133 11.29 11.85 -0.40
C GLN A 133 10.78 12.47 0.89
N ARG A 134 11.41 13.57 1.33
CA ARG A 134 10.96 14.31 2.52
C ARG A 134 9.56 14.91 2.32
N ALA A 135 9.27 15.46 1.14
CA ALA A 135 7.95 16.00 0.82
C ALA A 135 6.87 14.91 0.91
N ILE A 136 7.12 13.73 0.34
CA ILE A 136 6.20 12.58 0.44
C ILE A 136 5.95 12.19 1.91
N TRP A 137 7.01 12.10 2.73
CA TRP A 137 6.86 11.72 4.14
C TRP A 137 6.12 12.75 5.00
N GLN A 138 6.11 14.01 4.58
CA GLN A 138 5.45 15.11 5.30
C GLN A 138 4.02 15.38 4.85
N ASP A 139 3.61 14.79 3.74
CA ASP A 139 2.28 14.97 3.16
C ASP A 139 1.61 13.60 2.92
N PRO A 140 0.66 13.21 3.77
CA PRO A 140 -0.04 11.93 3.63
C PRO A 140 -0.79 11.76 2.30
N GLU A 141 -1.18 12.85 1.64
CA GLU A 141 -1.87 12.78 0.33
C GLU A 141 -0.92 12.35 -0.80
N LEU A 142 0.37 12.64 -0.63
CA LEU A 142 1.43 12.26 -1.58
C LEU A 142 2.02 10.89 -1.28
N ASP A 143 1.81 10.34 -0.08
CA ASP A 143 2.43 9.09 0.35
C ASP A 143 1.60 7.87 -0.07
N TYR A 144 1.86 7.41 -1.28
CA TYR A 144 1.25 6.18 -1.80
C TYR A 144 1.54 4.93 -0.93
N THR A 145 2.61 4.95 -0.10
CA THR A 145 2.93 3.80 0.77
C THR A 145 1.90 3.58 1.88
N LEU A 146 1.08 4.59 2.18
CA LEU A 146 -0.07 4.46 3.09
C LEU A 146 -1.17 3.58 2.48
N GLN A 147 -1.31 3.59 1.16
CA GLN A 147 -2.28 2.77 0.44
C GLN A 147 -1.70 1.38 0.12
N ARG A 148 -0.44 1.33 -0.30
CA ARG A 148 0.27 0.10 -0.65
C ARG A 148 1.68 0.06 -0.06
N PRO A 149 1.81 -0.51 1.13
CA PRO A 149 3.08 -0.53 1.85
C PRO A 149 4.20 -1.21 1.08
N VAL A 150 5.41 -0.64 1.15
CA VAL A 150 6.62 -1.20 0.52
C VAL A 150 7.48 -2.00 1.49
N SER A 151 7.38 -1.73 2.80
CA SER A 151 8.10 -2.47 3.84
C SER A 151 7.58 -3.90 3.99
N THR A 152 8.43 -4.83 4.39
CA THR A 152 8.02 -6.24 4.58
C THR A 152 6.89 -6.40 5.60
N LEU A 153 6.98 -5.67 6.72
CA LEU A 153 5.94 -5.70 7.76
C LEU A 153 4.63 -5.11 7.24
N GLY A 154 4.70 -3.94 6.61
CA GLY A 154 3.53 -3.29 6.04
C GLY A 154 2.85 -4.13 4.94
N LYS A 155 3.63 -4.78 4.06
CA LYS A 155 3.10 -5.69 3.04
C LYS A 155 2.33 -6.86 3.65
N ARG A 156 2.88 -7.48 4.70
CA ARG A 156 2.18 -8.58 5.39
C ARG A 156 0.86 -8.10 5.97
N GLN A 157 0.88 -7.02 6.74
CA GLN A 157 -0.33 -6.46 7.34
C GLN A 157 -1.39 -6.09 6.29
N TRP A 158 -0.95 -5.50 5.16
CA TRP A 158 -1.84 -5.16 4.05
C TRP A 158 -2.44 -6.41 3.41
N GLN A 159 -1.62 -7.46 3.16
CA GLN A 159 -2.07 -8.73 2.61
C GLN A 159 -3.06 -9.45 3.55
N ASP A 160 -2.80 -9.46 4.85
CA ASP A 160 -3.68 -10.05 5.85
C ASP A 160 -5.04 -9.33 5.88
N SER A 161 -5.03 -8.00 5.91
CA SER A 161 -6.25 -7.19 5.87
C SER A 161 -7.04 -7.40 4.58
N ARG A 162 -6.36 -7.40 3.42
CA ARG A 162 -6.97 -7.65 2.12
C ARG A 162 -7.58 -9.05 2.02
N SER A 163 -6.88 -10.06 2.54
CA SER A 163 -7.40 -11.42 2.57
C SER A 163 -8.64 -11.54 3.45
N ALA A 164 -8.65 -10.86 4.60
CA ALA A 164 -9.82 -10.82 5.48
C ALA A 164 -11.02 -10.14 4.81
N GLU A 165 -10.82 -8.99 4.16
CA GLU A 165 -11.87 -8.29 3.41
C GLU A 165 -12.42 -9.14 2.26
N ARG A 166 -11.54 -9.76 1.46
CA ARG A 166 -11.92 -10.68 0.39
C ARG A 166 -12.76 -11.84 0.93
N ASN A 167 -12.29 -12.48 1.99
CA ASN A 167 -12.98 -13.63 2.56
C ASN A 167 -14.36 -13.22 3.11
N ALA A 168 -14.48 -12.07 3.73
CA ALA A 168 -15.76 -11.53 4.18
C ALA A 168 -16.73 -11.25 3.01
N ALA A 169 -16.24 -10.69 1.92
CA ALA A 169 -17.04 -10.46 0.71
C ALA A 169 -17.47 -11.79 0.06
N MET A 170 -16.54 -12.76 -0.06
CA MET A 170 -16.83 -14.08 -0.61
C MET A 170 -17.88 -14.85 0.21
N ALA A 171 -17.87 -14.73 1.53
CA ALA A 171 -18.84 -15.39 2.41
C ALA A 171 -20.28 -14.90 2.16
N GLN A 172 -20.46 -13.68 1.70
CA GLN A 172 -21.79 -13.11 1.40
C GLN A 172 -22.21 -13.28 -0.06
N LEU A 173 -21.30 -13.79 -0.90
CA LEU A 173 -21.49 -13.80 -2.35
C LEU A 173 -22.68 -14.69 -2.78
N SER A 174 -22.85 -15.84 -2.11
CA SER A 174 -23.89 -16.82 -2.44
C SER A 174 -25.31 -16.30 -2.28
N GLU A 175 -25.54 -15.23 -1.50
CA GLU A 175 -26.87 -14.64 -1.30
C GLU A 175 -27.39 -13.93 -2.56
N ARG A 176 -26.50 -13.49 -3.41
CA ARG A 176 -26.84 -12.67 -4.57
C ARG A 176 -26.33 -13.24 -5.89
N TYR A 177 -25.21 -13.93 -5.85
CA TYR A 177 -24.50 -14.32 -7.07
C TYR A 177 -24.46 -15.84 -7.26
N GLY A 178 -24.46 -16.28 -8.52
CA GLY A 178 -24.15 -17.63 -8.94
C GLY A 178 -23.07 -17.63 -10.03
N LEU A 179 -22.44 -18.76 -10.26
CA LEU A 179 -21.42 -18.91 -11.29
C LEU A 179 -21.99 -19.67 -12.50
N PHE A 180 -21.77 -19.13 -13.70
CA PHE A 180 -21.84 -19.87 -14.94
C PHE A 180 -20.42 -20.30 -15.33
N TYR A 181 -20.24 -21.60 -15.55
CA TYR A 181 -18.97 -22.18 -15.96
C TYR A 181 -19.11 -22.82 -17.34
N PHE A 182 -18.50 -22.25 -18.34
CA PHE A 182 -18.50 -22.75 -19.71
C PHE A 182 -17.27 -23.63 -19.95
N PHE A 183 -17.49 -24.86 -20.32
CA PHE A 183 -16.44 -25.86 -20.57
C PHE A 183 -16.72 -26.66 -21.83
N ALA A 184 -15.71 -27.38 -22.34
CA ALA A 184 -15.84 -28.39 -23.35
C ALA A 184 -15.14 -29.68 -22.87
N GLN A 185 -15.68 -30.86 -23.23
CA GLN A 185 -15.03 -32.12 -22.93
C GLN A 185 -13.67 -32.23 -23.64
N SER A 186 -13.59 -31.72 -24.86
CA SER A 186 -12.38 -31.73 -25.69
C SER A 186 -11.30 -30.72 -25.25
N CYS A 187 -11.55 -29.94 -24.19
CA CYS A 187 -10.70 -28.84 -23.79
C CYS A 187 -9.80 -29.24 -22.59
N GLY A 188 -8.49 -29.50 -22.82
CA GLY A 188 -7.55 -29.83 -21.77
C GLY A 188 -7.41 -28.76 -20.67
N ALA A 189 -7.52 -27.47 -21.02
CA ALA A 189 -7.54 -26.38 -20.03
C ALA A 189 -8.78 -26.45 -19.12
N CYS A 190 -9.89 -26.96 -19.62
CA CYS A 190 -11.11 -27.14 -18.84
C CYS A 190 -10.97 -28.26 -17.80
N GLU A 191 -10.19 -29.29 -18.07
CA GLU A 191 -9.89 -30.32 -17.08
C GLU A 191 -9.12 -29.76 -15.85
N VAL A 192 -8.23 -28.81 -16.09
CA VAL A 192 -7.48 -28.11 -15.04
C VAL A 192 -8.36 -27.12 -14.30
N MET A 193 -9.21 -26.37 -15.00
CA MET A 193 -10.04 -25.31 -14.40
C MET A 193 -11.24 -25.87 -13.63
N SER A 194 -11.82 -26.98 -14.07
CA SER A 194 -13.03 -27.54 -13.47
C SER A 194 -12.92 -27.84 -11.96
N PRO A 195 -11.85 -28.51 -11.46
CA PRO A 195 -11.70 -28.74 -10.02
C PRO A 195 -11.48 -27.43 -9.24
N ILE A 196 -10.87 -26.41 -9.85
CA ILE A 196 -10.66 -25.11 -9.22
C ILE A 196 -12.00 -24.40 -9.02
N VAL A 197 -12.84 -24.34 -10.05
CA VAL A 197 -14.17 -23.74 -9.96
C VAL A 197 -15.02 -24.49 -8.92
N GLN A 198 -14.98 -25.83 -8.94
CA GLN A 198 -15.70 -26.66 -7.97
C GLN A 198 -15.23 -26.38 -6.53
N SER A 199 -13.93 -26.32 -6.31
CA SER A 199 -13.35 -26.05 -4.98
C SER A 199 -13.76 -24.66 -4.45
N VAL A 200 -13.60 -23.62 -5.26
CA VAL A 200 -14.00 -22.25 -4.88
C VAL A 200 -15.51 -22.19 -4.60
N ALA A 201 -16.31 -22.75 -5.48
CA ALA A 201 -17.77 -22.74 -5.32
C ALA A 201 -18.23 -23.50 -4.07
N SER A 202 -17.63 -24.66 -3.76
CA SER A 202 -17.95 -25.43 -2.56
C SER A 202 -17.51 -24.74 -1.28
N THR A 203 -16.33 -24.10 -1.28
CA THR A 203 -15.81 -23.36 -0.12
C THR A 203 -16.71 -22.18 0.26
N TRP A 204 -17.23 -21.48 -0.73
CA TRP A 204 -18.04 -20.26 -0.52
C TRP A 204 -19.53 -20.47 -0.75
N HIS A 205 -19.98 -21.72 -0.91
CA HIS A 205 -21.37 -22.13 -1.09
C HIS A 205 -22.07 -21.43 -2.27
N ILE A 206 -21.30 -21.14 -3.35
CA ILE A 206 -21.80 -20.46 -4.53
C ILE A 206 -22.39 -21.50 -5.49
N ALA A 207 -23.63 -21.29 -5.93
CA ALA A 207 -24.25 -22.16 -6.93
C ALA A 207 -23.52 -22.07 -8.28
N VAL A 208 -23.20 -23.24 -8.88
CA VAL A 208 -22.56 -23.31 -10.19
C VAL A 208 -23.53 -23.91 -11.21
N ARG A 209 -23.73 -23.20 -12.32
CA ARG A 209 -24.36 -23.73 -13.51
C ARG A 209 -23.30 -24.02 -14.57
N ALA A 210 -22.94 -25.29 -14.70
CA ALA A 210 -21.99 -25.73 -15.70
C ALA A 210 -22.66 -25.86 -17.07
N ILE A 211 -22.02 -25.35 -18.12
CA ILE A 211 -22.52 -25.34 -19.49
C ILE A 211 -21.47 -25.97 -20.39
N SER A 212 -21.81 -27.11 -20.98
CA SER A 212 -20.98 -27.80 -21.98
C SER A 212 -21.15 -27.17 -23.35
N THR A 213 -20.07 -26.74 -23.96
CA THR A 213 -20.08 -26.05 -25.27
C THR A 213 -19.98 -27.00 -26.47
N ASP A 214 -19.50 -28.23 -26.22
CA ASP A 214 -19.41 -29.31 -27.21
C ASP A 214 -20.40 -30.48 -26.94
N GLY A 215 -21.25 -30.35 -25.91
CA GLY A 215 -22.22 -31.35 -25.50
C GLY A 215 -21.62 -32.48 -24.68
N GLY A 216 -20.31 -32.56 -24.51
CA GLY A 216 -19.63 -33.59 -23.78
C GLY A 216 -19.67 -33.40 -22.26
N PRO A 217 -19.50 -34.50 -21.47
CA PRO A 217 -19.57 -34.47 -20.01
C PRO A 217 -18.31 -33.88 -19.34
N SER A 218 -18.48 -33.47 -18.07
CA SER A 218 -17.38 -33.13 -17.17
C SER A 218 -17.38 -34.07 -15.97
N ARG A 219 -16.20 -34.50 -15.54
CA ARG A 219 -16.04 -35.33 -14.32
C ARG A 219 -16.40 -34.55 -13.04
N HIS A 220 -16.19 -33.27 -13.06
CA HIS A 220 -16.40 -32.36 -11.92
C HIS A 220 -17.82 -31.81 -11.86
N PHE A 221 -18.51 -31.75 -13.01
CA PHE A 221 -19.86 -31.20 -13.12
C PHE A 221 -20.79 -32.23 -13.84
N PRO A 222 -21.21 -33.29 -13.15
CA PRO A 222 -22.07 -34.30 -13.76
C PRO A 222 -23.44 -33.73 -14.16
N ASN A 223 -23.92 -32.72 -13.43
CA ASN A 223 -25.18 -32.02 -13.73
C ASN A 223 -24.87 -30.76 -14.56
N TYR A 224 -24.67 -30.92 -15.86
CA TYR A 224 -24.40 -29.81 -16.76
C TYR A 224 -25.57 -29.59 -17.74
N THR A 225 -25.57 -28.44 -18.37
CA THR A 225 -26.51 -28.10 -19.47
C THR A 225 -25.70 -27.94 -20.74
N VAL A 226 -26.22 -28.44 -21.87
CA VAL A 226 -25.60 -28.21 -23.18
C VAL A 226 -25.88 -26.76 -23.61
N GLU A 227 -24.86 -26.11 -24.14
CA GLU A 227 -24.99 -24.73 -24.64
C GLU A 227 -25.93 -24.67 -25.83
N THR A 228 -26.90 -23.78 -25.80
CA THR A 228 -27.75 -23.42 -26.94
C THR A 228 -27.53 -21.97 -27.39
N ASN A 229 -27.69 -21.00 -26.48
CA ASN A 229 -27.54 -19.59 -26.78
C ASN A 229 -27.10 -18.75 -25.52
N GLN A 230 -26.68 -19.42 -24.48
CA GLN A 230 -26.40 -18.78 -23.19
C GLN A 230 -25.30 -17.73 -23.32
N ARG A 231 -24.21 -18.01 -24.03
CA ARG A 231 -23.12 -17.04 -24.27
C ARG A 231 -23.62 -15.81 -25.03
N SER A 232 -24.31 -16.01 -26.14
CA SER A 232 -24.80 -14.89 -26.92
C SER A 232 -25.76 -14.01 -26.15
N ARG A 233 -26.62 -14.60 -25.30
CA ARG A 233 -27.55 -13.85 -24.45
C ARG A 233 -26.82 -13.07 -23.34
N MET A 234 -25.65 -13.53 -22.93
CA MET A 234 -24.79 -12.86 -21.95
C MET A 234 -23.80 -11.88 -22.61
N GLY A 235 -23.79 -11.75 -23.92
CA GLY A 235 -22.85 -10.87 -24.62
C GLY A 235 -21.40 -11.35 -24.53
N LEU A 236 -21.17 -12.65 -24.37
CA LEU A 236 -19.81 -13.20 -24.19
C LEU A 236 -19.18 -13.48 -25.56
N GLU A 237 -18.38 -12.56 -26.02
CA GLU A 237 -17.51 -12.71 -27.16
C GLU A 237 -16.06 -12.35 -26.74
N PRO A 238 -15.06 -13.13 -27.11
CA PRO A 238 -15.02 -14.32 -27.97
C PRO A 238 -15.48 -15.62 -27.25
N LYS A 239 -15.83 -16.67 -28.07
CA LYS A 239 -16.26 -17.99 -27.56
C LYS A 239 -15.09 -18.83 -27.07
N ILE A 240 -14.36 -18.36 -26.06
CA ILE A 240 -13.22 -19.04 -25.46
C ILE A 240 -13.69 -19.97 -24.33
N THR A 241 -13.10 -21.15 -24.21
CA THR A 241 -13.27 -22.09 -23.09
C THR A 241 -11.93 -22.40 -22.45
N PRO A 242 -11.85 -22.59 -21.12
CA PRO A 242 -12.92 -22.39 -20.14
C PRO A 242 -13.25 -20.91 -19.96
N ALA A 243 -14.51 -20.63 -19.57
CA ALA A 243 -14.92 -19.27 -19.21
C ALA A 243 -15.73 -19.31 -17.90
N VAL A 244 -15.46 -18.38 -17.00
CA VAL A 244 -16.19 -18.21 -15.73
C VAL A 244 -16.88 -16.87 -15.74
N VAL A 245 -18.18 -16.89 -15.47
CA VAL A 245 -19.03 -15.71 -15.44
C VAL A 245 -19.82 -15.69 -14.16
N LEU A 246 -19.78 -14.59 -13.44
CA LEU A 246 -20.62 -14.37 -12.28
C LEU A 246 -21.97 -13.82 -12.75
N TRP A 247 -23.06 -14.34 -12.22
CA TRP A 247 -24.41 -13.90 -12.49
C TRP A 247 -24.99 -13.19 -11.28
N ASP A 248 -25.33 -11.93 -11.45
CA ASP A 248 -26.02 -11.16 -10.44
C ASP A 248 -27.52 -11.46 -10.50
N ALA A 249 -28.04 -12.15 -9.52
CA ALA A 249 -29.46 -12.55 -9.49
C ALA A 249 -30.40 -11.36 -9.25
N GLN A 250 -29.94 -10.26 -8.66
CA GLN A 250 -30.74 -9.07 -8.41
C GLN A 250 -30.92 -8.23 -9.67
N THR A 251 -29.84 -8.05 -10.44
CA THR A 251 -29.88 -7.19 -11.64
C THR A 251 -30.07 -7.97 -12.93
N GLY A 252 -29.94 -9.30 -12.89
CA GLY A 252 -29.97 -10.16 -14.07
C GLY A 252 -28.78 -9.93 -15.02
N ARG A 253 -27.65 -9.43 -14.52
CA ARG A 253 -26.48 -9.10 -15.33
C ARG A 253 -25.37 -10.13 -15.21
N PRO A 254 -24.77 -10.56 -16.32
CA PRO A 254 -23.55 -11.34 -16.33
C PRO A 254 -22.34 -10.43 -16.07
N ILE A 255 -21.40 -10.92 -15.25
CA ILE A 255 -20.11 -10.27 -14.99
C ILE A 255 -19.03 -11.28 -15.39
N PRO A 256 -18.37 -11.14 -16.55
CA PRO A 256 -17.29 -12.02 -16.95
C PRO A 256 -16.10 -11.90 -15.97
N ILE A 257 -15.72 -13.02 -15.36
CA ILE A 257 -14.59 -13.07 -14.43
C ILE A 257 -13.30 -13.35 -15.17
N GLY A 258 -13.34 -14.25 -16.15
CA GLY A 258 -12.18 -14.53 -16.96
C GLY A 258 -12.34 -15.74 -17.89
N TYR A 259 -11.34 -15.86 -18.72
CA TYR A 259 -11.22 -16.93 -19.72
C TYR A 259 -9.89 -17.66 -19.51
N GLY A 260 -9.87 -18.94 -19.83
CA GLY A 260 -8.69 -19.79 -19.61
C GLY A 260 -8.55 -20.29 -18.18
N VAL A 261 -7.34 -20.80 -17.85
CA VAL A 261 -7.04 -21.34 -16.55
C VAL A 261 -6.64 -20.22 -15.59
N MET A 262 -7.23 -20.23 -14.41
CA MET A 262 -6.94 -19.32 -13.29
C MET A 262 -6.68 -20.15 -12.03
N SER A 263 -5.82 -19.70 -11.14
CA SER A 263 -5.69 -20.29 -9.81
C SER A 263 -6.92 -19.98 -8.96
N ALA A 264 -7.12 -20.73 -7.87
CA ALA A 264 -8.23 -20.49 -6.95
C ALA A 264 -8.17 -19.08 -6.33
N ASP A 265 -6.97 -18.63 -5.97
CA ASP A 265 -6.77 -17.28 -5.41
C ASP A 265 -7.06 -16.20 -6.46
N GLU A 266 -6.59 -16.38 -7.68
CA GLU A 266 -6.87 -15.46 -8.77
C GLU A 266 -8.38 -15.36 -9.08
N LEU A 267 -9.08 -16.48 -9.10
CA LEU A 267 -10.52 -16.52 -9.30
C LEU A 267 -11.26 -15.75 -8.19
N GLN A 268 -10.87 -15.95 -6.93
CA GLN A 268 -11.46 -15.25 -5.79
C GLN A 268 -11.12 -13.75 -5.80
N ASP A 269 -9.89 -13.39 -6.12
CA ASP A 269 -9.48 -11.99 -6.21
C ASP A 269 -10.24 -11.23 -7.29
N ARG A 270 -10.40 -11.83 -8.48
CA ARG A 270 -11.18 -11.22 -9.57
C ARG A 270 -12.64 -11.04 -9.20
N ILE A 271 -13.26 -12.05 -8.56
CA ILE A 271 -14.64 -11.94 -8.06
C ILE A 271 -14.74 -10.79 -7.05
N TYR A 272 -13.85 -10.75 -6.07
CA TYR A 272 -13.82 -9.69 -5.05
C TYR A 272 -13.68 -8.29 -5.67
N LEU A 273 -12.74 -8.10 -6.59
CA LEU A 273 -12.52 -6.83 -7.26
C LEU A 273 -13.75 -6.37 -8.04
N LEU A 274 -14.35 -7.27 -8.81
CA LEU A 274 -15.48 -6.94 -9.69
C LEU A 274 -16.80 -6.73 -8.94
N THR A 275 -16.92 -7.22 -7.70
CA THR A 275 -18.16 -7.11 -6.91
C THR A 275 -18.09 -6.12 -5.76
N SER A 276 -16.87 -5.81 -5.26
CA SER A 276 -16.70 -5.10 -4.00
C SER A 276 -15.82 -3.86 -4.09
N LYS A 277 -15.11 -3.65 -5.20
CA LYS A 277 -14.22 -2.50 -5.39
C LYS A 277 -14.62 -1.69 -6.63
N GLU A 278 -14.54 -0.38 -6.51
CA GLU A 278 -14.68 0.51 -7.66
C GLU A 278 -13.39 0.51 -8.50
N ALA A 279 -13.55 0.62 -9.82
CA ALA A 279 -12.41 0.75 -10.72
C ALA A 279 -11.54 1.96 -10.33
N GLY A 280 -10.22 1.76 -10.25
CA GLY A 280 -9.27 2.80 -9.84
C GLY A 280 -9.09 2.95 -8.33
N ARG A 281 -9.72 2.10 -7.50
CA ARG A 281 -9.60 2.12 -6.03
C ARG A 281 -8.74 0.99 -5.45
N ASP A 282 -8.38 0.03 -6.27
CA ASP A 282 -7.56 -1.12 -5.86
C ASP A 282 -6.37 -1.25 -6.83
N TYR A 283 -5.18 -1.00 -6.33
CA TYR A 283 -3.94 -1.03 -7.10
C TYR A 283 -3.02 -2.15 -6.60
#